data_6a0dc2fecc8a8af0ab57cb2fc76335ed
#
_entry.id   6a0dc2fecc8a8af0ab57cb2fc76335ed
#
_cell.length_a   1.000
_cell.length_b   1.000
_cell.length_c   1.000
_cell.angle_alpha   90.00
_cell.angle_beta   90.00
_cell.angle_gamma   90.00
#
_symmetry.space_group_name_H-M   'P 1'
#
loop_
_entity.id
_entity.type
_entity.pdbx_description
1 polymer ?
#
loop_
_entity_poly.entity_id
_entity_poly.type
_entity_poly.pdbx_seq_one_letter_code
_entity_poly.pdbx_strand_id
1 'polypeptide(L)'
;MNLEQAARQLDMSKSNLSRIENAQIGIKPRDVRAALALYQVTGTDAEALIDIARGAQQRGWWQNYSDVLPVWFEFYVGLEAEASAVWTYEAETVPGLMQTEDYARAVYRLTAGEDDLDRKVAARIRRQEVLHRENPVELSAVLNEAVLLRSVGGPEVMSRQLDHLADLSELPNVTIQVLPFSVGGHPAMTTPYVIISFPDAADEPVVYLENLTNGQALEEQDHVLGYTLVHERLRKMALAPDESTAWIRKASRNRP
;
A
#
# COMPACT_ATOMS: atom_id res chain seq x y z
N MET A 1 -15.57 9.72 31.55
CA MET A 1 -16.49 8.58 31.31
C MET A 1 -15.66 7.36 30.99
N ASN A 2 -16.07 6.15 31.44
CA ASN A 2 -15.34 4.94 31.07
C ASN A 2 -16.00 4.25 29.84
N LEU A 3 -15.26 3.33 29.21
CA LEU A 3 -15.67 2.65 27.98
C LEU A 3 -17.06 1.95 28.11
N GLU A 4 -17.37 1.37 29.28
CA GLU A 4 -18.64 0.68 29.50
C GLU A 4 -19.82 1.66 29.60
N GLN A 5 -19.61 2.82 30.22
CA GLN A 5 -20.60 3.89 30.27
C GLN A 5 -20.86 4.49 28.88
N ALA A 6 -19.79 4.73 28.12
CA ALA A 6 -19.90 5.23 26.74
C ALA A 6 -20.66 4.23 25.84
N ALA A 7 -20.30 2.95 25.92
CA ALA A 7 -20.95 1.90 25.13
C ALA A 7 -22.47 1.82 25.39
N ARG A 8 -22.88 1.91 26.64
CA ARG A 8 -24.32 1.94 27.02
C ARG A 8 -25.04 3.16 26.44
N GLN A 9 -24.42 4.35 26.48
CA GLN A 9 -25.02 5.58 25.95
C GLN A 9 -25.08 5.61 24.41
N LEU A 10 -24.17 4.90 23.76
CA LEU A 10 -24.14 4.75 22.31
C LEU A 10 -24.93 3.54 21.79
N ASP A 11 -25.62 2.82 22.69
CA ASP A 11 -26.35 1.59 22.36
C ASP A 11 -25.47 0.54 21.64
N MET A 12 -24.25 0.38 22.13
CA MET A 12 -23.25 -0.54 21.60
C MET A 12 -22.76 -1.52 22.67
N SER A 13 -22.24 -2.67 22.24
CA SER A 13 -21.49 -3.54 23.15
C SER A 13 -20.13 -2.91 23.49
N LYS A 14 -19.64 -3.15 24.71
CA LYS A 14 -18.32 -2.71 25.15
C LYS A 14 -17.19 -3.17 24.21
N SER A 15 -17.31 -4.41 23.71
CA SER A 15 -16.34 -4.98 22.76
C SER A 15 -16.36 -4.26 21.42
N ASN A 16 -17.56 -3.87 20.93
CA ASN A 16 -17.70 -3.16 19.67
C ASN A 16 -17.09 -1.75 19.77
N LEU A 17 -17.43 -1.00 20.83
CA LEU A 17 -16.88 0.33 21.04
C LEU A 17 -15.34 0.28 21.21
N SER A 18 -14.82 -0.70 21.97
CA SER A 18 -13.37 -0.88 22.11
C SER A 18 -12.67 -1.10 20.76
N ARG A 19 -13.26 -1.89 19.87
CA ARG A 19 -12.72 -2.13 18.54
C ARG A 19 -12.76 -0.90 17.65
N ILE A 20 -13.80 -0.05 17.78
CA ILE A 20 -13.90 1.24 17.09
C ILE A 20 -12.81 2.19 17.59
N GLU A 21 -12.68 2.37 18.92
CA GLU A 21 -11.70 3.28 19.52
C GLU A 21 -10.24 2.86 19.26
N ASN A 22 -10.00 1.58 19.00
CA ASN A 22 -8.70 1.06 18.61
C ASN A 22 -8.54 0.92 17.07
N ALA A 23 -9.41 1.58 16.29
CA ALA A 23 -9.40 1.55 14.82
C ALA A 23 -9.42 0.14 14.19
N GLN A 24 -9.91 -0.87 14.91
CA GLN A 24 -10.00 -2.26 14.43
C GLN A 24 -11.22 -2.51 13.54
N ILE A 25 -12.23 -1.65 13.60
CA ILE A 25 -13.42 -1.66 12.75
C ILE A 25 -13.89 -0.25 12.46
N GLY A 26 -14.49 -0.06 11.28
CA GLY A 26 -15.07 1.22 10.88
C GLY A 26 -16.30 1.60 11.72
N ILE A 27 -16.59 2.91 11.82
CA ILE A 27 -17.76 3.48 12.49
C ILE A 27 -18.76 4.02 11.45
N LYS A 28 -20.05 3.85 11.69
CA LYS A 28 -21.09 4.41 10.80
C LYS A 28 -21.30 5.91 11.08
N PRO A 29 -21.61 6.77 10.08
CA PRO A 29 -21.82 8.21 10.29
C PRO A 29 -22.89 8.56 11.33
N ARG A 30 -23.94 7.74 11.47
CA ARG A 30 -24.94 7.94 12.53
C ARG A 30 -24.32 7.73 13.92
N ASP A 31 -23.42 6.73 14.03
CA ASP A 31 -22.78 6.37 15.29
C ASP A 31 -21.69 7.40 15.64
N VAL A 32 -21.03 7.98 14.60
CA VAL A 32 -20.12 9.15 14.76
C VAL A 32 -20.91 10.32 15.33
N ARG A 33 -22.09 10.67 14.78
CA ARG A 33 -22.92 11.77 15.32
C ARG A 33 -23.31 11.54 16.78
N ALA A 34 -23.68 10.30 17.12
CA ALA A 34 -24.01 9.94 18.50
C ALA A 34 -22.78 10.08 19.43
N ALA A 35 -21.60 9.63 18.99
CA ALA A 35 -20.35 9.77 19.73
C ALA A 35 -19.95 11.23 19.90
N LEU A 36 -20.02 12.06 18.84
CA LEU A 36 -19.72 13.49 18.91
C LEU A 36 -20.64 14.22 19.89
N ALA A 37 -21.93 13.91 19.88
CA ALA A 37 -22.90 14.46 20.83
C ALA A 37 -22.55 14.04 22.28
N LEU A 38 -22.18 12.77 22.49
CA LEU A 38 -21.80 12.22 23.77
C LEU A 38 -20.51 12.87 24.32
N TYR A 39 -19.51 13.07 23.45
CA TYR A 39 -18.23 13.69 23.82
C TYR A 39 -18.24 15.22 23.73
N GLN A 40 -19.39 15.83 23.45
CA GLN A 40 -19.60 17.28 23.36
C GLN A 40 -18.71 17.97 22.30
N VAL A 41 -18.37 17.27 21.25
CA VAL A 41 -17.71 17.84 20.07
C VAL A 41 -18.76 18.49 19.19
N THR A 42 -18.61 19.81 18.91
CA THR A 42 -19.59 20.63 18.18
C THR A 42 -18.88 21.55 17.17
N GLY A 43 -19.65 22.19 16.28
CA GLY A 43 -19.11 23.15 15.33
C GLY A 43 -18.40 22.49 14.14
N THR A 44 -17.41 23.20 13.60
CA THR A 44 -16.66 22.79 12.41
C THR A 44 -15.98 21.44 12.55
N ASP A 45 -15.48 21.13 13.74
CA ASP A 45 -14.81 19.85 14.01
C ASP A 45 -15.79 18.66 13.93
N ALA A 46 -17.02 18.86 14.45
CA ALA A 46 -18.04 17.84 14.35
C ALA A 46 -18.48 17.60 12.89
N GLU A 47 -18.62 18.66 12.10
CA GLU A 47 -18.98 18.56 10.68
C GLU A 47 -17.87 17.86 9.89
N ALA A 48 -16.61 18.22 10.11
CA ALA A 48 -15.45 17.58 9.49
C ALA A 48 -15.40 16.07 9.78
N LEU A 49 -15.56 15.67 11.05
CA LEU A 49 -15.57 14.25 11.44
C LEU A 49 -16.77 13.47 10.85
N ILE A 50 -17.94 14.12 10.70
CA ILE A 50 -19.08 13.51 10.04
C ILE A 50 -18.83 13.33 8.54
N ASP A 51 -18.17 14.28 7.89
CA ASP A 51 -17.85 14.21 6.47
C ASP A 51 -16.76 13.16 6.20
N ILE A 52 -15.76 13.06 7.07
CA ILE A 52 -14.79 11.94 7.05
C ILE A 52 -15.54 10.60 7.17
N ALA A 53 -16.45 10.47 8.12
CA ALA A 53 -17.21 9.23 8.29
C ALA A 53 -18.16 8.91 7.11
N ARG A 54 -18.64 9.92 6.39
CA ARG A 54 -19.41 9.75 5.14
C ARG A 54 -18.50 9.32 4.00
N GLY A 55 -17.31 9.93 3.88
CA GLY A 55 -16.29 9.53 2.91
C GLY A 55 -15.85 8.08 3.13
N ALA A 56 -15.60 7.71 4.38
CA ALA A 56 -15.27 6.32 4.76
C ALA A 56 -16.40 5.31 4.47
N GLN A 57 -17.65 5.76 4.29
CA GLN A 57 -18.77 4.92 3.81
C GLN A 57 -18.93 4.88 2.28
N GLN A 58 -18.24 5.72 1.54
CA GLN A 58 -18.13 5.49 0.11
C GLN A 58 -17.36 4.17 -0.05
N ARG A 59 -18.14 3.11 -0.33
CA ARG A 59 -17.61 1.76 -0.46
C ARG A 59 -16.55 1.78 -1.54
N GLY A 60 -15.30 1.76 -1.13
CA GLY A 60 -14.20 1.61 -2.06
C GLY A 60 -14.40 0.32 -2.88
N TRP A 61 -13.95 0.32 -4.10
CA TRP A 61 -14.08 -0.84 -5.01
C TRP A 61 -13.54 -2.15 -4.39
N TRP A 62 -12.60 -2.06 -3.45
CA TRP A 62 -11.98 -3.21 -2.76
C TRP A 62 -12.96 -3.97 -1.87
N GLN A 63 -14.05 -3.34 -1.41
CA GLN A 63 -15.07 -4.04 -0.64
C GLN A 63 -15.79 -5.14 -1.44
N ASN A 64 -15.77 -5.07 -2.77
CA ASN A 64 -16.26 -6.15 -3.63
C ASN A 64 -15.37 -7.39 -3.59
N TYR A 65 -14.20 -7.30 -2.95
CA TYR A 65 -13.20 -8.35 -2.79
C TYR A 65 -12.91 -8.69 -1.33
N SER A 66 -13.75 -8.22 -0.39
CA SER A 66 -13.58 -8.45 1.06
C SER A 66 -13.66 -9.91 1.49
N ASP A 67 -14.19 -10.77 0.67
CA ASP A 67 -14.22 -12.22 0.86
C ASP A 67 -12.91 -12.92 0.45
N VAL A 68 -12.07 -12.26 -0.35
CA VAL A 68 -10.79 -12.82 -0.85
C VAL A 68 -9.55 -12.03 -0.39
N LEU A 69 -9.74 -10.82 0.13
CA LEU A 69 -8.67 -10.00 0.70
C LEU A 69 -8.67 -10.13 2.23
N PRO A 70 -7.51 -10.33 2.87
CA PRO A 70 -7.42 -10.24 4.33
C PRO A 70 -7.82 -8.84 4.82
N VAL A 71 -8.49 -8.76 5.97
CA VAL A 71 -8.98 -7.49 6.56
C VAL A 71 -7.87 -6.44 6.71
N TRP A 72 -6.67 -6.87 7.14
CA TRP A 72 -5.52 -5.98 7.27
C TRP A 72 -5.03 -5.43 5.93
N PHE A 73 -5.23 -6.18 4.83
CA PHE A 73 -4.85 -5.75 3.49
C PHE A 73 -5.92 -4.84 2.87
N GLU A 74 -7.20 -5.01 3.20
CA GLU A 74 -8.26 -4.06 2.81
C GLU A 74 -7.96 -2.65 3.32
N PHE A 75 -7.45 -2.53 4.55
CA PHE A 75 -7.02 -1.26 5.12
C PHE A 75 -5.92 -0.61 4.28
N TYR A 76 -4.88 -1.37 3.93
CA TYR A 76 -3.80 -0.89 3.06
C TYR A 76 -4.31 -0.43 1.69
N VAL A 77 -5.20 -1.21 1.06
CA VAL A 77 -5.80 -0.84 -0.24
C VAL A 77 -6.59 0.46 -0.13
N GLY A 78 -7.25 0.69 1.00
CA GLY A 78 -7.93 1.95 1.28
C GLY A 78 -6.97 3.14 1.34
N LEU A 79 -5.85 3.02 2.06
CA LEU A 79 -4.81 4.06 2.11
C LEU A 79 -4.21 4.33 0.72
N GLU A 80 -3.89 3.27 -0.03
CA GLU A 80 -3.32 3.38 -1.38
C GLU A 80 -4.30 4.06 -2.36
N ALA A 81 -5.60 3.82 -2.24
CA ALA A 81 -6.61 4.45 -3.08
C ALA A 81 -6.71 5.98 -2.87
N GLU A 82 -6.46 6.46 -1.66
CA GLU A 82 -6.51 7.89 -1.31
C GLU A 82 -5.13 8.59 -1.45
N ALA A 83 -4.07 7.82 -1.74
CA ALA A 83 -2.70 8.32 -1.79
C ALA A 83 -2.49 9.38 -2.89
N SER A 84 -1.65 10.38 -2.61
CA SER A 84 -1.04 11.25 -3.61
C SER A 84 0.36 10.77 -4.02
N ALA A 85 1.09 10.13 -3.08
CA ALA A 85 2.39 9.53 -3.37
C ALA A 85 2.55 8.20 -2.64
N VAL A 86 3.24 7.27 -3.31
CA VAL A 86 3.62 5.96 -2.76
C VAL A 86 5.11 5.75 -3.00
N TRP A 87 5.88 5.61 -1.94
CA TRP A 87 7.30 5.26 -2.01
C TRP A 87 7.50 3.86 -1.45
N THR A 88 8.19 3.01 -2.18
CA THR A 88 8.37 1.61 -1.76
C THR A 88 9.80 1.12 -1.95
N TYR A 89 10.25 0.27 -1.05
CA TYR A 89 11.42 -0.57 -1.21
C TYR A 89 11.01 -2.03 -1.19
N GLU A 90 11.43 -2.78 -2.20
CA GLU A 90 11.14 -4.20 -2.32
C GLU A 90 12.42 -5.02 -2.49
N ALA A 91 12.48 -6.15 -1.77
CA ALA A 91 13.66 -7.00 -1.74
C ALA A 91 13.48 -8.33 -2.49
N GLU A 92 12.25 -8.86 -2.60
CA GLU A 92 11.98 -10.21 -3.09
C GLU A 92 11.01 -10.27 -4.27
N THR A 93 10.00 -9.39 -4.30
CA THR A 93 8.96 -9.40 -5.34
C THR A 93 8.78 -8.02 -5.97
N VAL A 94 8.24 -7.98 -7.18
CA VAL A 94 7.79 -6.73 -7.79
C VAL A 94 6.62 -6.18 -6.97
N PRO A 95 6.59 -4.86 -6.63
CA PRO A 95 5.46 -4.23 -5.94
C PRO A 95 4.13 -4.46 -6.64
N GLY A 96 3.05 -4.63 -5.87
CA GLY A 96 1.74 -4.95 -6.42
C GLY A 96 1.20 -3.99 -7.48
N LEU A 97 1.52 -2.70 -7.37
CA LEU A 97 1.13 -1.67 -8.34
C LEU A 97 1.84 -1.82 -9.70
N MET A 98 2.90 -2.63 -9.78
CA MET A 98 3.72 -2.78 -10.98
C MET A 98 3.73 -4.21 -11.53
N GLN A 99 2.87 -5.10 -11.02
CA GLN A 99 2.81 -6.50 -11.46
C GLN A 99 1.96 -6.66 -12.71
N THR A 100 2.41 -7.48 -13.65
CA THR A 100 1.54 -8.03 -14.70
C THR A 100 0.57 -9.06 -14.08
N GLU A 101 -0.54 -9.36 -14.78
CA GLU A 101 -1.50 -10.37 -14.34
C GLU A 101 -0.84 -11.75 -14.16
N ASP A 102 0.00 -12.17 -15.09
CA ASP A 102 0.70 -13.46 -15.02
C ASP A 102 1.66 -13.54 -13.84
N TYR A 103 2.38 -12.44 -13.55
CA TYR A 103 3.28 -12.36 -12.40
C TYR A 103 2.49 -12.38 -11.08
N ALA A 104 1.43 -11.60 -10.98
CA ALA A 104 0.54 -11.59 -9.81
C ALA A 104 -0.04 -12.99 -9.55
N ARG A 105 -0.49 -13.67 -10.60
CA ARG A 105 -0.98 -15.05 -10.55
C ARG A 105 0.07 -16.02 -10.03
N ALA A 106 1.31 -15.90 -10.52
CA ALA A 106 2.42 -16.73 -10.06
C ALA A 106 2.74 -16.49 -8.57
N VAL A 107 2.74 -15.23 -8.11
CA VAL A 107 2.94 -14.88 -6.69
C VAL A 107 1.83 -15.47 -5.82
N TYR A 108 0.56 -15.30 -6.20
CA TYR A 108 -0.56 -15.82 -5.39
C TYR A 108 -0.55 -17.36 -5.30
N ARG A 109 -0.18 -18.06 -6.36
CA ARG A 109 -0.01 -19.53 -6.31
C ARG A 109 0.99 -19.98 -5.25
N LEU A 110 2.06 -19.22 -5.06
CA LEU A 110 3.08 -19.53 -4.06
C LEU A 110 2.64 -19.20 -2.63
N THR A 111 1.81 -18.16 -2.45
CA THR A 111 1.52 -17.60 -1.12
C THR A 111 0.12 -17.93 -0.60
N ALA A 112 -0.87 -18.06 -1.48
CA ALA A 112 -2.27 -18.21 -1.11
C ALA A 112 -2.97 -19.42 -1.76
N GLY A 113 -2.27 -20.20 -2.58
CA GLY A 113 -2.83 -21.35 -3.29
C GLY A 113 -3.73 -20.97 -4.48
N GLU A 114 -4.60 -21.90 -4.87
CA GLU A 114 -5.47 -21.75 -6.06
C GLU A 114 -6.86 -21.17 -5.72
N ASP A 115 -7.23 -21.13 -4.43
CA ASP A 115 -8.56 -20.69 -4.03
C ASP A 115 -8.77 -19.21 -4.34
N ASP A 116 -9.87 -18.90 -5.06
CA ASP A 116 -10.22 -17.54 -5.48
C ASP A 116 -9.13 -16.78 -6.23
N LEU A 117 -8.21 -17.50 -6.88
CA LEU A 117 -7.02 -16.96 -7.53
C LEU A 117 -7.37 -15.85 -8.54
N ASP A 118 -8.36 -16.06 -9.40
CA ASP A 118 -8.77 -15.07 -10.41
C ASP A 118 -9.29 -13.79 -9.77
N ARG A 119 -10.03 -13.88 -8.67
CA ARG A 119 -10.54 -12.71 -7.95
C ARG A 119 -9.42 -11.95 -7.22
N LYS A 120 -8.48 -12.66 -6.60
CA LYS A 120 -7.30 -12.05 -5.98
C LYS A 120 -6.45 -11.31 -7.00
N VAL A 121 -6.23 -11.93 -8.18
CA VAL A 121 -5.52 -11.30 -9.29
C VAL A 121 -6.28 -10.09 -9.82
N ALA A 122 -7.59 -10.19 -10.05
CA ALA A 122 -8.41 -9.07 -10.49
C ALA A 122 -8.37 -7.89 -9.51
N ALA A 123 -8.43 -8.15 -8.20
CA ALA A 123 -8.25 -7.13 -7.18
C ALA A 123 -6.86 -6.47 -7.26
N ARG A 124 -5.79 -7.26 -7.48
CA ARG A 124 -4.42 -6.77 -7.65
C ARG A 124 -4.27 -5.84 -8.85
N ILE A 125 -4.81 -6.24 -10.00
CA ILE A 125 -4.74 -5.43 -11.22
C ILE A 125 -5.58 -4.16 -11.09
N ARG A 126 -6.76 -4.23 -10.46
CA ARG A 126 -7.60 -3.05 -10.25
C ARG A 126 -6.93 -1.99 -9.38
N ARG A 127 -6.07 -2.34 -8.43
CA ARG A 127 -5.31 -1.37 -7.62
C ARG A 127 -4.45 -0.45 -8.49
N GLN A 128 -3.96 -0.92 -9.64
CA GLN A 128 -3.07 -0.20 -10.53
C GLN A 128 -3.75 1.00 -11.21
N GLU A 129 -5.09 1.09 -11.18
CA GLU A 129 -5.84 2.24 -11.70
C GLU A 129 -5.39 3.56 -11.07
N VAL A 130 -4.84 3.53 -9.85
CA VAL A 130 -4.31 4.73 -9.15
C VAL A 130 -3.16 5.39 -9.90
N LEU A 131 -2.42 4.64 -10.73
CA LEU A 131 -1.32 5.17 -11.55
C LEU A 131 -1.80 5.89 -12.82
N HIS A 132 -3.07 5.71 -13.21
CA HIS A 132 -3.62 6.17 -14.49
C HIS A 132 -4.84 7.09 -14.37
N ARG A 133 -5.29 7.38 -13.13
CA ARG A 133 -6.43 8.27 -12.88
C ARG A 133 -6.09 9.73 -13.20
N GLU A 134 -7.07 10.64 -13.20
CA GLU A 134 -6.91 12.07 -13.49
C GLU A 134 -5.83 12.75 -12.63
N ASN A 135 -5.80 12.43 -11.33
CA ASN A 135 -4.72 12.81 -10.40
C ASN A 135 -3.95 11.55 -10.02
N PRO A 136 -2.99 11.09 -10.83
CA PRO A 136 -2.32 9.82 -10.61
C PRO A 136 -1.40 9.87 -9.40
N VAL A 137 -1.25 8.73 -8.73
CA VAL A 137 -0.29 8.57 -7.63
C VAL A 137 1.13 8.75 -8.15
N GLU A 138 1.94 9.54 -7.45
CA GLU A 138 3.38 9.62 -7.66
C GLU A 138 4.05 8.39 -7.04
N LEU A 139 4.55 7.47 -7.88
CA LEU A 139 5.18 6.23 -7.44
C LEU A 139 6.70 6.32 -7.50
N SER A 140 7.39 6.12 -6.37
CA SER A 140 8.84 5.97 -6.28
C SER A 140 9.19 4.58 -5.76
N ALA A 141 9.74 3.72 -6.60
CA ALA A 141 10.07 2.36 -6.25
C ALA A 141 11.59 2.12 -6.33
N VAL A 142 12.18 1.69 -5.22
CA VAL A 142 13.55 1.16 -5.19
C VAL A 142 13.46 -0.36 -5.12
N LEU A 143 13.92 -1.03 -6.17
CA LEU A 143 13.90 -2.48 -6.29
C LEU A 143 15.29 -3.06 -6.08
N ASN A 144 15.45 -3.95 -5.10
CA ASN A 144 16.67 -4.73 -4.99
C ASN A 144 16.89 -5.55 -6.28
N GLU A 145 18.13 -5.67 -6.73
CA GLU A 145 18.47 -6.46 -7.92
C GLU A 145 17.92 -7.89 -7.88
N ALA A 146 17.77 -8.49 -6.68
CA ALA A 146 17.18 -9.81 -6.50
C ALA A 146 15.76 -9.92 -7.05
N VAL A 147 14.94 -8.87 -6.91
CA VAL A 147 13.55 -8.79 -7.44
C VAL A 147 13.53 -9.05 -8.94
N LEU A 148 14.50 -8.50 -9.65
CA LEU A 148 14.59 -8.53 -11.11
C LEU A 148 15.26 -9.80 -11.63
N LEU A 149 16.07 -10.47 -10.82
CA LEU A 149 16.78 -11.70 -11.20
C LEU A 149 15.98 -12.96 -10.86
N ARG A 150 15.13 -12.93 -9.83
CA ARG A 150 14.30 -14.06 -9.43
C ARG A 150 13.27 -14.40 -10.50
N SER A 151 13.23 -15.66 -10.93
CA SER A 151 12.35 -16.11 -12.01
C SER A 151 10.97 -16.53 -11.47
N VAL A 152 10.17 -15.56 -11.03
CA VAL A 152 8.79 -15.80 -10.56
C VAL A 152 7.90 -16.15 -11.75
N GLY A 153 7.19 -17.28 -11.68
CA GLY A 153 6.33 -17.77 -12.76
C GLY A 153 7.06 -18.33 -13.99
N GLY A 154 8.40 -18.41 -13.90
CA GLY A 154 9.24 -18.88 -15.01
C GLY A 154 9.77 -17.74 -15.89
N PRO A 155 10.69 -18.06 -16.83
CA PRO A 155 11.42 -17.05 -17.60
C PRO A 155 10.51 -16.19 -18.47
N GLU A 156 9.48 -16.75 -19.10
CA GLU A 156 8.56 -16.02 -19.97
C GLU A 156 7.69 -15.00 -19.21
N VAL A 157 7.16 -15.40 -18.04
CA VAL A 157 6.37 -14.50 -17.18
C VAL A 157 7.24 -13.35 -16.71
N MET A 158 8.47 -13.67 -16.28
CA MET A 158 9.38 -12.66 -15.77
C MET A 158 9.91 -11.73 -16.87
N SER A 159 10.10 -12.22 -18.11
CA SER A 159 10.46 -11.36 -19.24
C SER A 159 9.37 -10.32 -19.51
N ARG A 160 8.10 -10.74 -19.60
CA ARG A 160 6.96 -9.81 -19.75
C ARG A 160 6.84 -8.84 -18.57
N GLN A 161 7.13 -9.30 -17.35
CA GLN A 161 7.13 -8.45 -16.16
C GLN A 161 8.22 -7.38 -16.24
N LEU A 162 9.42 -7.71 -16.69
CA LEU A 162 10.50 -6.73 -16.86
C LEU A 162 10.21 -5.72 -17.98
N ASP A 163 9.64 -6.17 -19.10
CA ASP A 163 9.20 -5.28 -20.17
C ASP A 163 8.13 -4.30 -19.64
N HIS A 164 7.17 -4.80 -18.87
CA HIS A 164 6.14 -3.97 -18.23
C HIS A 164 6.73 -2.94 -17.24
N LEU A 165 7.76 -3.30 -16.45
CA LEU A 165 8.46 -2.34 -15.59
C LEU A 165 9.16 -1.24 -16.41
N ALA A 166 9.77 -1.61 -17.54
CA ALA A 166 10.39 -0.64 -18.43
C ALA A 166 9.37 0.31 -19.07
N ASP A 167 8.17 -0.20 -19.42
CA ASP A 167 7.08 0.63 -19.94
C ASP A 167 6.50 1.55 -18.86
N LEU A 168 6.32 1.06 -17.63
CA LEU A 168 5.88 1.88 -16.51
C LEU A 168 6.85 3.00 -16.18
N SER A 169 8.17 2.81 -16.37
CA SER A 169 9.16 3.84 -16.14
C SER A 169 9.10 5.01 -17.13
N GLU A 170 8.33 4.90 -18.23
CA GLU A 170 8.05 5.98 -19.18
C GLU A 170 6.91 6.92 -18.68
N LEU A 171 6.13 6.50 -17.67
CA LEU A 171 5.07 7.33 -17.09
C LEU A 171 5.68 8.47 -16.27
N PRO A 172 5.18 9.72 -16.42
CA PRO A 172 5.76 10.88 -15.74
C PRO A 172 5.64 10.85 -14.21
N ASN A 173 4.69 10.07 -13.68
CA ASN A 173 4.42 9.89 -12.26
C ASN A 173 5.08 8.62 -11.67
N VAL A 174 5.88 7.88 -12.44
CA VAL A 174 6.51 6.64 -11.99
C VAL A 174 8.04 6.74 -12.06
N THR A 175 8.70 6.52 -10.94
CA THR A 175 10.16 6.42 -10.86
C THR A 175 10.55 5.03 -10.35
N ILE A 176 11.32 4.30 -11.15
CA ILE A 176 11.85 2.97 -10.78
C ILE A 176 13.36 3.05 -10.72
N GLN A 177 13.95 2.65 -9.59
CA GLN A 177 15.40 2.59 -9.42
C GLN A 177 15.83 1.19 -8.96
N VAL A 178 16.89 0.67 -9.57
CA VAL A 178 17.47 -0.62 -9.22
C VAL A 178 18.58 -0.41 -8.19
N LEU A 179 18.49 -1.12 -7.06
CA LEU A 179 19.54 -1.18 -6.06
C LEU A 179 20.42 -2.41 -6.35
N PRO A 180 21.61 -2.23 -6.98
CA PRO A 180 22.41 -3.36 -7.41
C PRO A 180 23.14 -4.02 -6.24
N PHE A 181 23.42 -5.32 -6.35
CA PHE A 181 24.19 -6.06 -5.32
C PHE A 181 25.57 -5.48 -5.05
N SER A 182 26.16 -4.79 -6.03
CA SER A 182 27.46 -4.14 -5.88
C SER A 182 27.50 -3.03 -4.83
N VAL A 183 26.32 -2.50 -4.44
CA VAL A 183 26.20 -1.54 -3.33
C VAL A 183 26.60 -2.15 -1.98
N GLY A 184 26.48 -3.48 -1.84
CA GLY A 184 26.72 -4.16 -0.58
C GLY A 184 25.63 -3.87 0.47
N GLY A 185 26.04 -3.56 1.71
CA GLY A 185 25.09 -3.28 2.79
C GLY A 185 24.37 -1.96 2.63
N HIS A 186 23.06 -1.95 2.92
CA HIS A 186 22.20 -0.77 2.83
C HIS A 186 21.19 -0.70 4.00
N PRO A 187 20.62 0.48 4.32
CA PRO A 187 19.84 0.67 5.55
C PRO A 187 18.52 -0.11 5.61
N ALA A 188 17.99 -0.60 4.48
CA ALA A 188 16.71 -1.33 4.42
C ALA A 188 16.90 -2.87 4.31
N MET A 189 18.02 -3.44 4.79
CA MET A 189 18.26 -4.89 4.70
C MET A 189 17.30 -5.73 5.54
N THR A 190 16.61 -5.12 6.51
CA THR A 190 15.80 -5.85 7.49
C THR A 190 14.37 -6.09 7.03
N THR A 191 13.77 -5.17 6.26
CA THR A 191 12.37 -5.27 5.86
C THR A 191 12.04 -4.39 4.65
N PRO A 192 11.23 -4.88 3.70
CA PRO A 192 10.52 -4.06 2.74
C PRO A 192 9.53 -3.13 3.44
N TYR A 193 9.16 -2.03 2.79
CA TYR A 193 8.19 -1.08 3.33
C TYR A 193 7.53 -0.27 2.22
N VAL A 194 6.39 0.33 2.57
CA VAL A 194 5.69 1.33 1.75
C VAL A 194 5.47 2.59 2.58
N ILE A 195 5.77 3.76 2.03
CA ILE A 195 5.42 5.07 2.61
C ILE A 195 4.30 5.63 1.75
N ILE A 196 3.18 5.98 2.38
CA ILE A 196 1.99 6.51 1.71
C ILE A 196 1.79 7.95 2.18
N SER A 197 1.70 8.89 1.24
CA SER A 197 1.39 10.28 1.51
C SER A 197 0.04 10.65 0.88
N PHE A 198 -0.64 11.61 1.46
CA PHE A 198 -1.99 12.01 1.07
C PHE A 198 -2.01 13.43 0.46
N PRO A 199 -3.09 13.79 -0.27
CA PRO A 199 -3.19 15.11 -0.90
C PRO A 199 -3.32 16.26 0.09
N ASP A 200 -4.00 16.04 1.23
CA ASP A 200 -4.15 17.05 2.26
C ASP A 200 -2.88 17.08 3.13
N ALA A 201 -2.29 18.26 3.27
CA ALA A 201 -1.11 18.46 4.11
C ALA A 201 -1.38 18.26 5.62
N ALA A 202 -2.64 18.21 6.04
CA ALA A 202 -3.03 17.87 7.40
C ALA A 202 -3.02 16.35 7.67
N ASP A 203 -3.04 15.54 6.61
CA ASP A 203 -2.96 14.08 6.72
C ASP A 203 -1.49 13.65 6.77
N GLU A 204 -1.05 13.19 7.93
CA GLU A 204 0.31 12.70 8.14
C GLU A 204 0.57 11.45 7.26
N PRO A 205 1.77 11.32 6.66
CA PRO A 205 2.14 10.12 5.93
C PRO A 205 2.15 8.88 6.82
N VAL A 206 1.92 7.72 6.21
CA VAL A 206 1.86 6.42 6.89
C VAL A 206 2.91 5.49 6.32
N VAL A 207 3.65 4.79 7.18
CA VAL A 207 4.52 3.68 6.77
C VAL A 207 3.76 2.38 6.95
N TYR A 208 3.67 1.59 5.90
CA TYR A 208 3.07 0.28 5.95
C TYR A 208 4.12 -0.82 5.81
N LEU A 209 4.08 -1.75 6.75
CA LEU A 209 4.93 -2.94 6.79
C LEU A 209 4.05 -4.17 6.63
N GLU A 210 4.40 -5.03 5.70
CA GLU A 210 3.72 -6.30 5.48
C GLU A 210 4.60 -7.47 5.91
N ASN A 211 4.02 -8.43 6.60
CA ASN A 211 4.65 -9.71 6.87
C ASN A 211 3.72 -10.86 6.45
N LEU A 212 4.14 -12.10 6.67
CA LEU A 212 3.43 -13.29 6.19
C LEU A 212 1.97 -13.40 6.68
N THR A 213 1.65 -12.85 7.85
CA THR A 213 0.36 -13.08 8.53
C THR A 213 -0.43 -11.81 8.82
N ASN A 214 0.19 -10.64 8.73
CA ASN A 214 -0.45 -9.36 9.02
C ASN A 214 0.24 -8.19 8.32
N GLY A 215 -0.40 -7.01 8.37
CA GLY A 215 0.17 -5.73 8.01
C GLY A 215 0.10 -4.77 9.19
N GLN A 216 1.06 -3.85 9.27
CA GLN A 216 1.14 -2.83 10.32
C GLN A 216 1.30 -1.45 9.69
N ALA A 217 0.46 -0.51 10.08
CA ALA A 217 0.63 0.91 9.79
C ALA A 217 1.36 1.61 10.95
N LEU A 218 2.36 2.41 10.62
CA LEU A 218 3.10 3.26 11.55
C LEU A 218 2.80 4.73 11.19
N GLU A 219 2.17 5.44 12.12
CA GLU A 219 1.74 6.84 11.94
C GLU A 219 2.56 7.81 12.81
N GLU A 220 3.39 7.29 13.72
CA GLU A 220 4.23 8.12 14.58
C GLU A 220 5.30 8.86 13.74
N GLN A 221 5.39 10.19 13.89
CA GLN A 221 6.26 11.05 13.08
C GLN A 221 7.72 10.60 13.07
N ASP A 222 8.26 10.15 14.21
CA ASP A 222 9.64 9.67 14.30
C ASP A 222 9.87 8.41 13.45
N HIS A 223 8.88 7.51 13.41
CA HIS A 223 8.94 6.32 12.55
C HIS A 223 8.87 6.71 11.07
N VAL A 224 7.89 7.54 10.69
CA VAL A 224 7.72 8.02 9.32
C VAL A 224 8.98 8.73 8.82
N LEU A 225 9.53 9.64 9.64
CA LEU A 225 10.78 10.34 9.32
C LEU A 225 11.94 9.35 9.12
N GLY A 226 12.06 8.35 10.00
CA GLY A 226 13.09 7.31 9.90
C GLY A 226 13.05 6.58 8.57
N TYR A 227 11.88 6.10 8.14
CA TYR A 227 11.71 5.42 6.86
C TYR A 227 11.91 6.34 5.66
N THR A 228 11.46 7.60 5.75
CA THR A 228 11.68 8.62 4.72
C THR A 228 13.17 8.84 4.46
N LEU A 229 13.96 9.04 5.52
CA LEU A 229 15.41 9.20 5.43
C LEU A 229 16.10 7.95 4.86
N VAL A 230 15.64 6.75 5.24
CA VAL A 230 16.10 5.49 4.67
C VAL A 230 15.82 5.44 3.17
N HIS A 231 14.59 5.79 2.75
CA HIS A 231 14.20 5.78 1.33
C HIS A 231 15.05 6.75 0.50
N GLU A 232 15.23 7.98 0.96
CA GLU A 232 16.10 8.95 0.30
C GLU A 232 17.54 8.46 0.16
N ARG A 233 18.05 7.78 1.18
CA ARG A 233 19.39 7.18 1.15
C ARG A 233 19.46 6.04 0.12
N LEU A 234 18.45 5.17 0.06
CA LEU A 234 18.38 4.10 -0.94
C LEU A 234 18.36 4.65 -2.36
N ARG A 235 17.57 5.69 -2.61
CA ARG A 235 17.52 6.36 -3.92
C ARG A 235 18.88 6.90 -4.38
N LYS A 236 19.70 7.39 -3.44
CA LYS A 236 21.07 7.87 -3.72
C LYS A 236 22.05 6.74 -3.97
N MET A 237 21.80 5.54 -3.41
CA MET A 237 22.62 4.35 -3.57
C MET A 237 22.24 3.53 -4.81
N ALA A 238 20.99 3.64 -5.24
CA ALA A 238 20.48 2.95 -6.42
C ALA A 238 21.02 3.58 -7.73
N LEU A 239 20.89 2.85 -8.82
CA LEU A 239 21.15 3.37 -10.16
C LEU A 239 20.22 4.57 -10.44
N ALA A 240 20.67 5.51 -11.27
CA ALA A 240 19.79 6.57 -11.76
C ALA A 240 18.57 5.98 -12.51
N PRO A 241 17.42 6.70 -12.60
CA PRO A 241 16.22 6.15 -13.25
C PRO A 241 16.49 5.64 -14.68
N ASP A 242 17.19 6.40 -15.51
CA ASP A 242 17.51 6.00 -16.89
C ASP A 242 18.43 4.77 -16.93
N GLU A 243 19.43 4.70 -16.05
CA GLU A 243 20.31 3.54 -15.92
C GLU A 243 19.53 2.31 -15.44
N SER A 244 18.58 2.49 -14.54
CA SER A 244 17.69 1.44 -14.03
C SER A 244 16.82 0.89 -15.15
N THR A 245 16.20 1.76 -15.96
CA THR A 245 15.40 1.35 -17.13
C THR A 245 16.24 0.59 -18.14
N ALA A 246 17.46 1.05 -18.43
CA ALA A 246 18.39 0.36 -19.30
C ALA A 246 18.79 -1.02 -18.75
N TRP A 247 19.02 -1.10 -17.44
CA TRP A 247 19.33 -2.36 -16.75
C TRP A 247 18.16 -3.35 -16.85
N ILE A 248 16.92 -2.90 -16.58
CA ILE A 248 15.70 -3.71 -16.65
C ILE A 248 15.50 -4.26 -18.07
N ARG A 249 15.61 -3.42 -19.10
CA ARG A 249 15.52 -3.84 -20.52
C ARG A 249 16.59 -4.86 -20.91
N LYS A 250 17.79 -4.70 -20.40
CA LYS A 250 18.87 -5.68 -20.61
C LYS A 250 18.58 -7.01 -19.93
N ALA A 251 18.05 -6.98 -18.71
CA ALA A 251 17.69 -8.19 -17.96
C ALA A 251 16.53 -8.95 -18.64
N SER A 252 15.55 -8.26 -19.22
CA SER A 252 14.47 -8.88 -20.00
C SER A 252 15.02 -9.67 -21.20
N ARG A 253 15.91 -9.07 -21.98
CA ARG A 253 16.48 -9.68 -23.21
C ARG A 253 17.42 -10.84 -22.96
N ASN A 254 18.07 -10.90 -21.81
CA ASN A 254 19.10 -11.90 -21.49
C ASN A 254 18.55 -13.11 -20.73
N ARG A 255 17.24 -13.25 -20.62
CA ARG A 255 16.63 -14.43 -20.01
C ARG A 255 16.57 -15.58 -21.03
N PRO A 256 17.02 -16.80 -20.61
CA PRO A 256 16.96 -18.00 -21.47
C PRO A 256 15.53 -18.48 -21.67
#